data_4992c5dabb633a20e7c5a5cb10222bd5
#
_entry.id   4992c5dabb633a20e7c5a5cb10222bd5
#
_cell.length_a   1.000
_cell.length_b   1.000
_cell.length_c   1.000
_cell.angle_alpha   90.00
_cell.angle_beta   90.00
_cell.angle_gamma   90.00
#
_symmetry.space_group_name_H-M   'P 1'
#
loop_
_entity.id
_entity.type
_entity.pdbx_description
1 polymer ?
#
loop_
_entity_poly.entity_id
_entity_poly.type
_entity_poly.pdbx_seq_one_letter_code
_entity_poly.pdbx_strand_id
1 'polypeptide(L)'
;MNWSTILIIAALVVIVILLKKSGEIAPGTAREYLQHGALVIDVRSAEEFSSGHLSAAVNLPLGDLAHSLPRLAKDKNQVLLMHCQSGVRSARATSQAKAMGYAHTFNLGSFARASDIVGN
;
A
#
# COMPACT_ATOMS: atom_id res chain seq x y z
N MET A 1 1.72 39.09 4.97
CA MET A 1 1.50 37.87 5.78
C MET A 1 2.26 38.04 7.08
N ASN A 2 1.60 37.93 8.21
CA ASN A 2 2.26 38.09 9.49
C ASN A 2 2.93 36.78 9.95
N TRP A 3 3.73 36.86 11.02
CA TRP A 3 4.49 35.71 11.52
C TRP A 3 3.56 34.55 11.96
N SER A 4 2.41 34.87 12.54
CA SER A 4 1.45 33.89 13.02
C SER A 4 0.86 33.06 11.87
N THR A 5 0.52 33.69 10.75
CA THR A 5 0.02 32.96 9.56
C THR A 5 1.09 32.09 8.94
N ILE A 6 2.34 32.52 8.93
CA ILE A 6 3.46 31.70 8.44
C ILE A 6 3.60 30.42 9.29
N LEU A 7 3.54 30.56 10.62
CA LEU A 7 3.62 29.40 11.53
C LEU A 7 2.46 28.43 11.35
N ILE A 8 1.24 28.94 11.16
CA ILE A 8 0.06 28.12 10.93
C ILE A 8 0.20 27.33 9.62
N ILE A 9 0.63 27.98 8.54
CA ILE A 9 0.85 27.32 7.25
C ILE A 9 1.94 26.26 7.37
N ALA A 10 3.05 26.59 8.03
CA ALA A 10 4.13 25.63 8.25
C ALA A 10 3.65 24.39 9.04
N ALA A 11 2.86 24.61 10.09
CA ALA A 11 2.28 23.52 10.88
C ALA A 11 1.35 22.64 10.03
N LEU A 12 0.50 23.26 9.20
CA LEU A 12 -0.40 22.50 8.31
C LEU A 12 0.37 21.68 7.28
N VAL A 13 1.44 22.24 6.71
CA VAL A 13 2.29 21.50 5.77
C VAL A 13 2.94 20.31 6.44
N VAL A 14 3.46 20.48 7.66
CA VAL A 14 4.04 19.37 8.44
C VAL A 14 3.00 18.29 8.71
N ILE A 15 1.78 18.68 9.10
CA ILE A 15 0.69 17.73 9.35
C ILE A 15 0.35 16.94 8.08
N VAL A 16 0.25 17.61 6.93
CA VAL A 16 -0.01 16.94 5.64
C VAL A 16 1.09 15.94 5.30
N ILE A 17 2.35 16.32 5.50
CA ILE A 17 3.49 15.43 5.27
C ILE A 17 3.43 14.21 6.20
N LEU A 18 3.15 14.42 7.49
CA LEU A 18 3.03 13.33 8.47
C LEU A 18 1.86 12.41 8.15
N LEU A 19 0.72 12.96 7.72
CA LEU A 19 -0.45 12.16 7.32
C LEU A 19 -0.15 11.31 6.09
N LYS A 20 0.60 11.84 5.11
CA LYS A 20 1.03 11.07 3.94
C LYS A 20 1.99 9.93 4.31
N LYS A 21 2.93 10.18 5.23
CA LYS A 21 3.83 9.13 5.73
C LYS A 21 3.11 8.09 6.57
N SER A 22 2.07 8.47 7.33
CA SER A 22 1.27 7.55 8.13
C SER A 22 0.37 6.65 7.30
N GLY A 23 0.27 6.87 5.96
CA GLY A 23 -0.48 6.00 5.06
C GLY A 23 0.16 4.63 4.85
N GLU A 24 1.44 4.46 5.18
CA GLU A 24 2.13 3.18 5.08
C GLU A 24 2.03 2.40 6.39
N ILE A 25 1.81 1.08 6.27
CA ILE A 25 1.71 0.22 7.44
C ILE A 25 3.06 0.12 8.18
N ALA A 26 3.01 0.07 9.51
CA ALA A 26 4.21 -0.15 10.31
C ALA A 26 4.79 -1.55 10.03
N PRO A 27 6.13 -1.69 9.93
CA PRO A 27 6.74 -2.98 9.59
C PRO A 27 6.38 -4.11 10.54
N GLY A 28 6.34 -3.85 11.84
CA GLY A 28 5.96 -4.88 12.84
C GLY A 28 4.54 -5.36 12.68
N THR A 29 3.60 -4.45 12.42
CA THR A 29 2.20 -4.79 12.17
C THR A 29 2.05 -5.60 10.89
N ALA A 30 2.74 -5.21 9.83
CA ALA A 30 2.72 -5.94 8.57
C ALA A 30 3.25 -7.36 8.73
N ARG A 31 4.34 -7.54 9.46
CA ARG A 31 4.90 -8.88 9.71
C ARG A 31 3.95 -9.75 10.52
N GLU A 32 3.25 -9.17 11.48
CA GLU A 32 2.23 -9.89 12.25
C GLU A 32 1.09 -10.36 11.32
N TYR A 33 0.60 -9.50 10.46
CA TYR A 33 -0.43 -9.88 9.48
C TYR A 33 0.04 -10.95 8.52
N LEU A 34 1.31 -10.90 8.09
CA LEU A 34 1.90 -11.93 7.23
C LEU A 34 1.90 -13.29 7.90
N GLN A 35 2.17 -13.35 9.21
CA GLN A 35 2.12 -14.60 9.96
C GLN A 35 0.70 -15.20 10.03
N HIS A 36 -0.31 -14.37 9.84
CA HIS A 36 -1.73 -14.77 9.88
C HIS A 36 -2.36 -14.85 8.49
N GLY A 37 -1.55 -14.96 7.44
CA GLY A 37 -2.04 -15.23 6.10
C GLY A 37 -2.40 -14.00 5.26
N ALA A 38 -1.88 -12.83 5.58
CA ALA A 38 -2.07 -11.65 4.73
C ALA A 38 -1.58 -11.89 3.31
N LEU A 39 -2.31 -11.35 2.34
CA LEU A 39 -1.99 -11.47 0.92
C LEU A 39 -1.15 -10.27 0.48
N VAL A 40 0.01 -10.53 -0.11
CA VAL A 40 0.88 -9.49 -0.67
C VAL A 40 0.54 -9.29 -2.14
N ILE A 41 0.19 -8.07 -2.51
CA ILE A 41 -0.22 -7.73 -3.89
C ILE A 41 0.73 -6.69 -4.46
N ASP A 42 1.36 -7.04 -5.57
CA ASP A 42 2.19 -6.15 -6.38
C ASP A 42 1.29 -5.51 -7.44
N VAL A 43 1.04 -4.20 -7.31
CA VAL A 43 0.15 -3.48 -8.21
C VAL A 43 0.88 -2.79 -9.38
N ARG A 44 2.16 -3.17 -9.60
CA ARG A 44 2.91 -2.73 -10.77
C ARG A 44 2.39 -3.40 -12.03
N SER A 45 2.89 -2.97 -13.18
CA SER A 45 2.56 -3.62 -14.45
C SER A 45 3.07 -5.06 -14.50
N ALA A 46 2.50 -5.86 -15.40
CA ALA A 46 2.94 -7.23 -15.63
C ALA A 46 4.40 -7.30 -16.08
N GLU A 47 4.85 -6.33 -16.86
CA GLU A 47 6.23 -6.25 -17.34
C GLU A 47 7.20 -5.97 -16.20
N GLU A 48 6.87 -5.03 -15.31
CA GLU A 48 7.67 -4.75 -14.12
C GLU A 48 7.75 -6.00 -13.23
N PHE A 49 6.65 -6.66 -13.01
CA PHE A 49 6.58 -7.89 -12.22
C PHE A 49 7.46 -8.99 -12.82
N SER A 50 7.40 -9.18 -14.13
CA SER A 50 8.21 -10.18 -14.82
C SER A 50 9.71 -9.92 -14.72
N SER A 51 10.11 -8.66 -14.62
CA SER A 51 11.53 -8.26 -14.50
C SER A 51 12.11 -8.53 -13.11
N GLY A 52 11.28 -8.82 -12.15
CA GLY A 52 11.67 -9.12 -10.77
C GLY A 52 10.57 -8.76 -9.80
N HIS A 53 10.26 -9.66 -8.88
CA HIS A 53 9.18 -9.47 -7.90
C HIS A 53 9.49 -10.24 -6.61
N LEU A 54 8.78 -9.89 -5.55
CA LEU A 54 8.85 -10.62 -4.30
C LEU A 54 8.20 -11.99 -4.48
N SER A 55 8.85 -13.05 -3.98
CA SER A 55 8.34 -14.42 -4.15
C SER A 55 6.94 -14.62 -3.56
N ALA A 56 6.61 -13.90 -2.49
CA ALA A 56 5.30 -13.99 -1.85
C ALA A 56 4.23 -13.16 -2.54
N ALA A 57 4.59 -12.29 -3.50
CA ALA A 57 3.64 -11.35 -4.10
C ALA A 57 2.87 -11.96 -5.27
N VAL A 58 1.60 -11.57 -5.35
CA VAL A 58 0.75 -11.83 -6.52
C VAL A 58 0.65 -10.53 -7.31
N ASN A 59 0.79 -10.60 -8.63
CA ASN A 59 0.67 -9.42 -9.48
C ASN A 59 -0.80 -9.13 -9.78
N LEU A 60 -1.21 -7.91 -9.47
CA LEU A 60 -2.52 -7.39 -9.82
C LEU A 60 -2.35 -5.92 -10.18
N PRO A 61 -2.08 -5.61 -11.46
CA PRO A 61 -1.85 -4.22 -11.87
C PRO A 61 -2.96 -3.29 -11.45
N LEU A 62 -2.61 -2.06 -11.06
CA LEU A 62 -3.58 -1.08 -10.54
C LEU A 62 -4.78 -0.90 -11.47
N GLY A 63 -4.57 -0.87 -12.79
CA GLY A 63 -5.65 -0.70 -13.75
C GLY A 63 -6.66 -1.85 -13.78
N ASP A 64 -6.29 -3.04 -13.30
CA ASP A 64 -7.14 -4.22 -13.27
C ASP A 64 -7.77 -4.49 -11.90
N LEU A 65 -7.48 -3.64 -10.92
CA LEU A 65 -7.83 -3.90 -9.51
C LEU A 65 -9.33 -4.11 -9.32
N ALA A 66 -10.15 -3.21 -9.87
CA ALA A 66 -11.61 -3.27 -9.71
C ALA A 66 -12.20 -4.58 -10.22
N HIS A 67 -11.66 -5.08 -11.34
CA HIS A 67 -12.14 -6.30 -11.99
C HIS A 67 -11.57 -7.57 -11.35
N SER A 68 -10.28 -7.56 -11.02
CA SER A 68 -9.55 -8.77 -10.66
C SER A 68 -9.47 -9.02 -9.15
N LEU A 69 -9.54 -7.97 -8.32
CA LEU A 69 -9.44 -8.15 -6.87
C LEU A 69 -10.54 -9.06 -6.29
N PRO A 70 -11.81 -8.93 -6.69
CA PRO A 70 -12.85 -9.84 -6.18
C PRO A 70 -12.65 -11.30 -6.54
N ARG A 71 -11.91 -11.58 -7.62
CA ARG A 71 -11.57 -12.94 -8.02
C ARG A 71 -10.40 -13.49 -7.21
N LEU A 72 -9.43 -12.63 -6.87
CA LEU A 72 -8.24 -12.99 -6.12
C LEU A 72 -8.55 -13.16 -4.63
N ALA A 73 -9.29 -12.24 -4.06
CA ALA A 73 -9.65 -12.21 -2.65
C ALA A 73 -11.17 -12.17 -2.50
N LYS A 74 -11.78 -13.33 -2.35
CA LYS A 74 -13.24 -13.45 -2.25
C LYS A 74 -13.78 -12.99 -0.90
N ASP A 75 -12.96 -13.12 0.15
CA ASP A 75 -13.30 -12.67 1.50
C ASP A 75 -12.92 -11.21 1.69
N LYS A 76 -13.90 -10.34 1.90
CA LYS A 76 -13.68 -8.90 2.16
C LYS A 76 -12.93 -8.63 3.46
N ASN A 77 -12.84 -9.60 4.35
CA ASN A 77 -12.09 -9.49 5.61
C ASN A 77 -10.62 -9.91 5.45
N GLN A 78 -10.22 -10.38 4.28
CA GLN A 78 -8.84 -10.73 3.98
C GLN A 78 -7.95 -9.50 4.16
N VAL A 79 -6.83 -9.67 4.88
CA VAL A 79 -5.82 -8.63 4.97
C VAL A 79 -5.04 -8.57 3.67
N LEU A 80 -5.01 -7.38 3.06
CA LEU A 80 -4.31 -7.12 1.80
C LEU A 80 -3.18 -6.13 2.04
N LEU A 81 -1.98 -6.48 1.59
CA LEU A 81 -0.79 -5.65 1.69
C LEU A 81 -0.35 -5.28 0.29
N MET A 82 -0.54 -4.02 -0.08
CA MET A 82 -0.26 -3.50 -1.43
C MET A 82 1.12 -2.88 -1.51
N HIS A 83 1.88 -3.18 -2.55
CA HIS A 83 3.12 -2.46 -2.85
C HIS A 83 3.24 -2.18 -4.35
N CYS A 84 4.09 -1.22 -4.68
CA CYS A 84 4.49 -0.94 -6.06
C CYS A 84 5.98 -0.59 -6.11
N GLN A 85 6.44 0.19 -7.09
CA GLN A 85 7.84 0.58 -7.18
C GLN A 85 8.20 1.69 -6.19
N SER A 86 7.37 2.76 -6.13
CA SER A 86 7.64 3.95 -5.30
C SER A 86 6.66 4.16 -4.14
N GLY A 87 5.56 3.41 -4.09
CA GLY A 87 4.51 3.54 -3.08
C GLY A 87 3.32 4.39 -3.50
N VAL A 88 3.37 5.07 -4.64
CA VAL A 88 2.27 5.95 -5.11
C VAL A 88 1.10 5.13 -5.66
N ARG A 89 1.36 4.21 -6.57
CA ARG A 89 0.32 3.33 -7.12
C ARG A 89 -0.30 2.45 -6.04
N SER A 90 0.51 1.96 -5.11
CA SER A 90 0.02 1.13 -4.01
C SER A 90 -0.83 1.92 -3.01
N ALA A 91 -0.56 3.20 -2.81
CA ALA A 91 -1.43 4.08 -2.03
C ALA A 91 -2.82 4.22 -2.69
N ARG A 92 -2.85 4.39 -4.01
CA ARG A 92 -4.10 4.43 -4.79
C ARG A 92 -4.84 3.10 -4.72
N ALA A 93 -4.13 1.99 -4.90
CA ALA A 93 -4.69 0.65 -4.81
C ALA A 93 -5.31 0.39 -3.43
N THR A 94 -4.65 0.82 -2.37
CA THR A 94 -5.15 0.71 -1.00
C THR A 94 -6.47 1.46 -0.83
N SER A 95 -6.54 2.71 -1.28
CA SER A 95 -7.76 3.51 -1.22
C SER A 95 -8.88 2.89 -2.04
N GLN A 96 -8.59 2.43 -3.26
CA GLN A 96 -9.57 1.81 -4.13
C GLN A 96 -10.11 0.51 -3.55
N ALA A 97 -9.26 -0.35 -3.01
CA ALA A 97 -9.67 -1.60 -2.37
C ALA A 97 -10.56 -1.35 -1.17
N LYS A 98 -10.23 -0.35 -0.33
CA LYS A 98 -11.09 0.04 0.80
C LYS A 98 -12.46 0.51 0.32
N ALA A 99 -12.53 1.30 -0.75
CA ALA A 99 -13.79 1.74 -1.35
C ALA A 99 -14.61 0.56 -1.89
N MET A 100 -13.96 -0.53 -2.28
CA MET A 100 -14.61 -1.77 -2.73
C MET A 100 -15.08 -2.65 -1.57
N GLY A 101 -14.82 -2.28 -0.32
CA GLY A 101 -15.24 -3.01 0.87
C GLY A 101 -14.14 -3.84 1.54
N TYR A 102 -12.91 -3.80 1.04
CA TYR A 102 -11.77 -4.47 1.68
C TYR A 102 -11.18 -3.57 2.75
N ALA A 103 -11.80 -3.57 3.94
CA ALA A 103 -11.45 -2.66 5.03
C ALA A 103 -10.03 -2.90 5.58
N HIS A 104 -9.51 -4.11 5.45
CA HIS A 104 -8.21 -4.51 5.98
C HIS A 104 -7.13 -4.47 4.90
N THR A 105 -7.08 -3.39 4.15
CA THR A 105 -6.08 -3.14 3.11
C THR A 105 -5.09 -2.09 3.57
N PHE A 106 -3.80 -2.37 3.38
CA PHE A 106 -2.73 -1.51 3.86
C PHE A 106 -1.67 -1.32 2.77
N ASN A 107 -1.01 -0.17 2.80
CA ASN A 107 0.06 0.15 1.86
C ASN A 107 1.41 -0.28 2.45
N LEU A 108 2.07 -1.24 1.82
CA LEU A 108 3.45 -1.62 2.16
C LEU A 108 4.46 -0.58 1.65
N GLY A 109 4.09 0.21 0.64
CA GLY A 109 4.93 1.25 0.09
C GLY A 109 5.74 0.84 -1.13
N SER A 110 7.01 1.26 -1.17
CA SER A 110 7.91 0.98 -2.27
C SER A 110 8.32 -0.50 -2.34
N PHE A 111 8.89 -0.89 -3.46
CA PHE A 111 9.47 -2.23 -3.63
C PHE A 111 10.54 -2.52 -2.56
N ALA A 112 11.44 -1.56 -2.34
CA ALA A 112 12.50 -1.72 -1.34
C ALA A 112 11.94 -1.89 0.06
N ARG A 113 10.95 -1.08 0.44
CA ARG A 113 10.30 -1.18 1.75
C ARG A 113 9.56 -2.51 1.90
N ALA A 114 8.81 -2.91 0.89
CA ALA A 114 8.09 -4.19 0.90
C ALA A 114 9.06 -5.37 1.00
N SER A 115 10.17 -5.32 0.27
CA SER A 115 11.22 -6.34 0.33
C SER A 115 11.81 -6.47 1.74
N ASP A 116 12.08 -5.36 2.40
CA ASP A 116 12.60 -5.36 3.77
C ASP A 116 11.61 -5.97 4.78
N ILE A 117 10.32 -5.71 4.59
CA ILE A 117 9.28 -6.19 5.50
C ILE A 117 8.93 -7.66 5.25
N VAL A 118 8.72 -8.02 3.99
CA VAL A 118 8.21 -9.35 3.60
C VAL A 118 9.34 -10.37 3.47
N GLY A 119 10.49 -9.89 3.06
CA GLY A 119 11.59 -10.74 2.63
C GLY A 119 11.40 -11.19 1.17
N ASN A 120 12.45 -11.64 0.59
CA ASN A 120 12.41 -12.04 -0.82
C ASN A 120 12.53 -13.54 -0.97
#